data_10c851d643e2e926bcb387ad076237d3
#
_entry.id   10c851d643e2e926bcb387ad076237d3
#
_cell.length_a   1.000
_cell.length_b   1.000
_cell.length_c   1.000
_cell.angle_alpha   90.00
_cell.angle_beta   90.00
_cell.angle_gamma   90.00
#
_symmetry.space_group_name_H-M   'P 1'
#
loop_
_entity.id
_entity.type
_entity.pdbx_description
1 polymer ?
#
loop_
_entity_poly.entity_id
_entity_poly.type
_entity_poly.pdbx_seq_one_letter_code
_entity_poly.pdbx_strand_id
1 'polypeptide(L)'
;MSASQPAAESRNSAQVFSGLSDAEQEVLDAADRFARQELYPLSRRMDDEEWWPPQAFPLIGRTGYLGITAPPELGGAGMDLFASGLVLQAFGRWNHALALSWVAHENLCLNNLLRNASAAQARQYLPALISGAHVGALGLTEPGAGSDALGSMRTTARRDGDHWVLNGSKLYITNGPVADVLLVYAKTSPDKGAQGISAFIVESAFPGFRVAQKLVKMGFRGSQTAELVFDECRVPAANLVGEEDRGVRVVMSGLDLERAMVAPLCLGIAERALAVSLEYARTRKQFGQPIANFQMIQSKLADMYVRVEAIRVFTYQTLRAANDLEIGGGGRGGIHQLTAASVMFAADTLNQVLDDAVQIHGGAGYIWETEINRLYRSIKLLEIGAGTTEVRKIIIAGELLRG
;
A
#
# COMPACT_ATOMS: atom_id res chain seq x y z
N MET A 1 6.14 27.37 -48.26
CA MET A 1 5.38 27.04 -47.08
C MET A 1 5.45 25.51 -46.91
N SER A 2 6.43 25.05 -46.16
CA SER A 2 6.66 23.62 -45.90
C SER A 2 6.06 23.31 -44.54
N ALA A 3 5.04 22.43 -44.53
CA ALA A 3 4.45 21.95 -43.30
C ALA A 3 5.43 20.97 -42.63
N SER A 4 5.95 21.33 -41.49
CA SER A 4 6.73 20.45 -40.63
C SER A 4 5.82 19.33 -40.08
N GLN A 5 6.13 18.10 -40.46
CA GLN A 5 5.57 16.91 -39.77
C GLN A 5 5.95 16.94 -38.30
N PRO A 6 5.04 16.58 -37.38
CA PRO A 6 5.40 16.42 -35.98
C PRO A 6 6.38 15.25 -35.88
N ALA A 7 7.48 15.47 -35.16
CA ALA A 7 8.46 14.45 -34.83
C ALA A 7 7.76 13.28 -34.14
N ALA A 8 7.96 12.07 -34.67
CA ALA A 8 7.53 10.84 -34.03
C ALA A 8 8.12 10.83 -32.60
N GLU A 9 7.25 10.79 -31.59
CA GLU A 9 7.66 10.58 -30.21
C GLU A 9 8.49 9.29 -30.17
N SER A 10 9.77 9.42 -29.82
CA SER A 10 10.66 8.30 -29.63
C SER A 10 10.04 7.43 -28.52
N ARG A 11 9.61 6.21 -28.87
CA ARG A 11 9.23 5.20 -27.89
C ARG A 11 10.35 5.14 -26.87
N ASN A 12 10.01 5.49 -25.63
CA ASN A 12 10.95 5.64 -24.54
C ASN A 12 11.71 4.32 -24.39
N SER A 13 13.05 4.35 -24.35
CA SER A 13 13.91 3.18 -24.20
C SER A 13 13.58 2.32 -22.95
N ALA A 14 12.86 2.89 -21.98
CA ALA A 14 12.32 2.19 -20.83
C ALA A 14 11.28 1.09 -21.19
N GLN A 15 10.56 1.19 -22.31
CA GLN A 15 9.61 0.16 -22.76
C GLN A 15 10.28 -1.15 -23.19
N VAL A 16 11.52 -1.10 -23.65
CA VAL A 16 12.25 -2.28 -24.15
C VAL A 16 12.60 -3.25 -23.03
N PHE A 17 12.67 -2.78 -21.77
CA PHE A 17 13.09 -3.58 -20.62
C PHE A 17 11.98 -3.86 -19.60
N SER A 18 10.76 -3.35 -19.80
CA SER A 18 9.67 -3.53 -18.82
C SER A 18 9.22 -4.99 -18.68
N GLY A 19 9.39 -5.81 -19.70
CA GLY A 19 8.90 -7.19 -19.73
C GLY A 19 7.36 -7.29 -19.62
N LEU A 20 6.65 -6.18 -19.91
CA LEU A 20 5.19 -6.12 -19.93
C LEU A 20 4.67 -6.55 -21.30
N SER A 21 3.58 -7.32 -21.31
CA SER A 21 2.77 -7.53 -22.51
C SER A 21 2.05 -6.22 -22.91
N ASP A 22 1.55 -6.16 -24.15
CA ASP A 22 0.80 -4.98 -24.62
C ASP A 22 -0.41 -4.69 -23.71
N ALA A 23 -1.13 -5.70 -23.24
CA ALA A 23 -2.26 -5.54 -22.34
C ALA A 23 -1.85 -5.00 -20.95
N GLU A 24 -0.76 -5.50 -20.39
CA GLU A 24 -0.21 -5.00 -19.12
C GLU A 24 0.27 -3.55 -19.25
N GLN A 25 0.92 -3.21 -20.37
CA GLN A 25 1.33 -1.84 -20.64
C GLN A 25 0.11 -0.91 -20.76
N GLU A 26 -0.97 -1.36 -21.38
CA GLU A 26 -2.21 -0.60 -21.53
C GLU A 26 -2.86 -0.32 -20.16
N VAL A 27 -2.84 -1.29 -19.25
CA VAL A 27 -3.29 -1.12 -17.86
C VAL A 27 -2.45 -0.06 -17.13
N LEU A 28 -1.11 -0.17 -17.22
CA LEU A 28 -0.20 0.79 -16.60
C LEU A 28 -0.42 2.20 -17.15
N ASP A 29 -0.48 2.35 -18.47
CA ASP A 29 -0.65 3.64 -19.14
C ASP A 29 -2.01 4.29 -18.81
N ALA A 30 -3.07 3.50 -18.74
CA ALA A 30 -4.39 3.98 -18.37
C ALA A 30 -4.43 4.47 -16.89
N ALA A 31 -3.85 3.68 -15.98
CA ALA A 31 -3.75 4.03 -14.58
C ALA A 31 -2.85 5.26 -14.35
N ASP A 32 -1.73 5.38 -15.09
CA ASP A 32 -0.81 6.52 -15.04
C ASP A 32 -1.50 7.82 -15.50
N ARG A 33 -2.22 7.78 -16.62
CA ARG A 33 -3.01 8.92 -17.11
C ARG A 33 -4.06 9.35 -16.08
N PHE A 34 -4.81 8.41 -15.55
CA PHE A 34 -5.81 8.69 -14.51
C PHE A 34 -5.18 9.30 -13.26
N ALA A 35 -4.15 8.68 -12.73
CA ALA A 35 -3.49 9.16 -11.52
C ALA A 35 -2.86 10.56 -11.71
N ARG A 36 -2.28 10.81 -12.87
CA ARG A 36 -1.72 12.13 -13.21
C ARG A 36 -2.79 13.21 -13.30
N GLN A 37 -3.94 12.90 -13.90
CA GLN A 37 -5.00 13.90 -14.15
C GLN A 37 -5.86 14.14 -12.90
N GLU A 38 -6.20 13.09 -12.16
CA GLU A 38 -7.20 13.14 -11.11
C GLU A 38 -6.59 13.12 -9.69
N LEU A 39 -5.50 12.39 -9.49
CA LEU A 39 -4.94 12.18 -8.15
C LEU A 39 -3.78 13.14 -7.83
N TYR A 40 -2.91 13.43 -8.81
CA TYR A 40 -1.76 14.30 -8.60
C TYR A 40 -2.13 15.72 -8.15
N PRO A 41 -3.18 16.37 -8.70
CA PRO A 41 -3.59 17.71 -8.24
C PRO A 41 -3.96 17.78 -6.76
N LEU A 42 -4.37 16.66 -6.16
CA LEU A 42 -4.75 16.58 -4.75
C LEU A 42 -3.54 16.47 -3.82
N SER A 43 -2.40 15.98 -4.34
CA SER A 43 -1.25 15.52 -3.54
C SER A 43 -0.64 16.60 -2.65
N ARG A 44 -0.55 17.84 -3.14
CA ARG A 44 0.02 18.96 -2.38
C ARG A 44 -0.86 19.31 -1.19
N ARG A 45 -2.15 19.54 -1.42
CA ARG A 45 -3.09 19.85 -0.35
C ARG A 45 -3.20 18.74 0.67
N MET A 46 -3.16 17.48 0.23
CA MET A 46 -3.15 16.32 1.12
C MET A 46 -1.96 16.35 2.07
N ASP A 47 -0.77 16.75 1.59
CA ASP A 47 0.43 16.85 2.43
C ASP A 47 0.40 18.10 3.33
N ASP A 48 0.12 19.27 2.79
CA ASP A 48 0.17 20.54 3.52
C ASP A 48 -0.85 20.57 4.67
N GLU A 49 -2.09 20.16 4.40
CA GLU A 49 -3.23 20.28 5.33
C GLU A 49 -3.57 18.95 6.06
N GLU A 50 -2.88 17.86 5.77
CA GLU A 50 -3.31 16.50 6.18
C GLU A 50 -4.77 16.23 5.79
N TRP A 51 -5.18 16.79 4.65
CA TRP A 51 -6.54 16.72 4.17
C TRP A 51 -6.82 15.35 3.52
N TRP A 52 -7.98 14.77 3.84
CA TRP A 52 -8.54 13.61 3.17
C TRP A 52 -9.50 14.05 2.05
N PRO A 53 -9.29 13.63 0.79
CA PRO A 53 -10.21 13.94 -0.30
C PRO A 53 -11.39 12.94 -0.30
N PRO A 54 -12.58 13.30 0.21
CA PRO A 54 -13.68 12.35 0.39
C PRO A 54 -14.23 11.79 -0.93
N GLN A 55 -14.04 12.52 -2.03
CA GLN A 55 -14.48 12.09 -3.36
C GLN A 55 -13.50 11.12 -4.04
N ALA A 56 -12.28 10.92 -3.50
CA ALA A 56 -11.24 10.16 -4.18
C ALA A 56 -11.62 8.67 -4.36
N PHE A 57 -12.08 8.02 -3.30
CA PHE A 57 -12.45 6.60 -3.39
C PHE A 57 -13.65 6.35 -4.31
N PRO A 58 -14.78 7.11 -4.22
CA PRO A 58 -15.83 7.03 -5.21
C PRO A 58 -15.39 7.28 -6.65
N LEU A 59 -14.41 8.18 -6.86
CA LEU A 59 -13.84 8.42 -8.18
C LEU A 59 -13.03 7.22 -8.68
N ILE A 60 -12.15 6.66 -7.84
CA ILE A 60 -11.33 5.49 -8.15
C ILE A 60 -12.23 4.25 -8.40
N GLY A 61 -13.30 4.07 -7.62
CA GLY A 61 -14.24 2.96 -7.80
C GLY A 61 -14.97 3.02 -9.15
N ARG A 62 -15.41 4.22 -9.59
CA ARG A 62 -16.06 4.39 -10.89
C ARG A 62 -15.17 4.07 -12.09
N THR A 63 -13.87 4.12 -11.94
CA THR A 63 -12.91 3.77 -13.01
C THR A 63 -12.49 2.29 -12.98
N GLY A 64 -13.01 1.50 -12.03
CA GLY A 64 -12.65 0.09 -11.88
C GLY A 64 -11.31 -0.17 -11.21
N TYR A 65 -10.71 0.85 -10.57
CA TYR A 65 -9.44 0.70 -9.84
C TYR A 65 -9.62 0.38 -8.34
N LEU A 66 -10.81 -0.06 -7.94
CA LEU A 66 -11.09 -0.76 -6.67
C LEU A 66 -11.71 -2.12 -6.97
N GLY A 67 -11.38 -3.12 -6.17
CA GLY A 67 -11.79 -4.49 -6.41
C GLY A 67 -11.20 -5.07 -7.68
N ILE A 68 -9.94 -4.73 -8.01
CA ILE A 68 -9.28 -5.16 -9.26
C ILE A 68 -9.29 -6.68 -9.38
N THR A 69 -9.02 -7.41 -8.30
CA THR A 69 -9.00 -8.88 -8.28
C THR A 69 -10.36 -9.50 -7.93
N ALA A 70 -11.34 -8.69 -7.56
CA ALA A 70 -12.68 -9.19 -7.25
C ALA A 70 -13.43 -9.56 -8.54
N PRO A 71 -14.25 -10.61 -8.50
CA PRO A 71 -14.97 -11.07 -9.68
C PRO A 71 -16.10 -10.09 -10.08
N PRO A 72 -16.48 -10.06 -11.38
CA PRO A 72 -17.47 -9.11 -11.91
C PRO A 72 -18.84 -9.20 -11.24
N GLU A 73 -19.27 -10.37 -10.77
CA GLU A 73 -20.53 -10.54 -10.05
C GLU A 73 -20.63 -9.79 -8.71
N LEU A 74 -19.46 -9.40 -8.16
CA LEU A 74 -19.36 -8.52 -6.98
C LEU A 74 -19.10 -7.06 -7.36
N GLY A 75 -18.99 -6.75 -8.66
CA GLY A 75 -18.69 -5.43 -9.19
C GLY A 75 -17.18 -5.17 -9.43
N GLY A 76 -16.33 -6.19 -9.28
CA GLY A 76 -14.89 -6.11 -9.49
C GLY A 76 -14.47 -6.19 -10.95
N ALA A 77 -13.18 -5.97 -11.22
CA ALA A 77 -12.63 -6.02 -12.58
C ALA A 77 -12.25 -7.44 -13.05
N GLY A 78 -12.13 -8.41 -12.15
CA GLY A 78 -11.76 -9.79 -12.46
C GLY A 78 -10.34 -9.94 -13.03
N MET A 79 -9.47 -8.97 -12.73
CA MET A 79 -8.07 -8.97 -13.16
C MET A 79 -7.18 -9.67 -12.13
N ASP A 80 -5.92 -9.81 -12.44
CA ASP A 80 -4.95 -10.49 -11.56
C ASP A 80 -4.22 -9.52 -10.60
N LEU A 81 -3.41 -10.09 -9.70
CA LEU A 81 -2.60 -9.33 -8.74
C LEU A 81 -1.54 -8.48 -9.45
N PHE A 82 -1.03 -8.93 -10.61
CA PHE A 82 -0.04 -8.18 -11.35
C PHE A 82 -0.62 -6.87 -11.88
N ALA A 83 -1.83 -6.90 -12.42
CA ALA A 83 -2.57 -5.70 -12.84
C ALA A 83 -2.83 -4.74 -11.67
N SER A 84 -3.21 -5.28 -10.49
CA SER A 84 -3.35 -4.50 -9.27
C SER A 84 -2.04 -3.80 -8.88
N GLY A 85 -0.89 -4.48 -9.03
CA GLY A 85 0.44 -3.93 -8.81
C GLY A 85 0.78 -2.78 -9.76
N LEU A 86 0.42 -2.89 -11.05
CA LEU A 86 0.63 -1.82 -12.04
C LEU A 86 -0.19 -0.56 -11.72
N VAL A 87 -1.43 -0.73 -11.27
CA VAL A 87 -2.27 0.39 -10.81
C VAL A 87 -1.65 1.06 -9.59
N LEU A 88 -1.18 0.29 -8.62
CA LEU A 88 -0.53 0.85 -7.43
C LEU A 88 0.79 1.57 -7.75
N GLN A 89 1.58 1.07 -8.70
CA GLN A 89 2.77 1.74 -9.21
C GLN A 89 2.42 3.13 -9.78
N ALA A 90 1.40 3.20 -10.63
CA ALA A 90 0.93 4.45 -11.21
C ALA A 90 0.43 5.42 -10.14
N PHE A 91 -0.35 4.94 -9.17
CA PHE A 91 -0.83 5.78 -8.07
C PHE A 91 0.32 6.26 -7.17
N GLY A 92 1.28 5.39 -6.86
CA GLY A 92 2.50 5.74 -6.11
C GLY A 92 3.32 6.84 -6.78
N ARG A 93 3.42 6.81 -8.10
CA ARG A 93 4.11 7.82 -8.92
C ARG A 93 3.50 9.21 -8.78
N TRP A 94 2.19 9.32 -8.75
CA TRP A 94 1.50 10.61 -8.82
C TRP A 94 0.94 11.10 -7.49
N ASN A 95 0.45 10.20 -6.65
CA ASN A 95 -0.05 10.54 -5.31
C ASN A 95 0.19 9.40 -4.32
N HIS A 96 1.43 9.32 -3.82
CA HIS A 96 1.86 8.25 -2.92
C HIS A 96 1.03 8.16 -1.63
N ALA A 97 0.53 9.29 -1.10
CA ALA A 97 -0.29 9.29 0.11
C ALA A 97 -1.64 8.60 -0.12
N LEU A 98 -2.29 8.89 -1.26
CA LEU A 98 -3.54 8.22 -1.63
C LEU A 98 -3.30 6.76 -2.02
N ALA A 99 -2.15 6.46 -2.65
CA ALA A 99 -1.74 5.09 -2.97
C ALA A 99 -1.57 4.23 -1.70
N LEU A 100 -1.05 4.79 -0.59
CA LEU A 100 -0.99 4.10 0.70
C LEU A 100 -2.39 3.83 1.26
N SER A 101 -3.31 4.78 1.19
CA SER A 101 -4.70 4.59 1.60
C SER A 101 -5.41 3.55 0.72
N TRP A 102 -5.12 3.57 -0.59
CA TRP A 102 -5.65 2.61 -1.54
C TRP A 102 -5.18 1.19 -1.23
N VAL A 103 -3.87 0.97 -1.00
CA VAL A 103 -3.36 -0.38 -0.68
C VAL A 103 -3.91 -0.92 0.64
N ALA A 104 -4.12 -0.05 1.63
CA ALA A 104 -4.75 -0.45 2.89
C ALA A 104 -6.22 -0.87 2.70
N HIS A 105 -6.95 -0.18 1.85
CA HIS A 105 -8.32 -0.53 1.49
C HIS A 105 -8.37 -1.80 0.62
N GLU A 106 -7.65 -1.79 -0.51
CA GLU A 106 -7.72 -2.83 -1.54
C GLU A 106 -7.16 -4.17 -1.05
N ASN A 107 -5.96 -4.15 -0.45
CA ASN A 107 -5.30 -5.41 -0.08
C ASN A 107 -5.53 -5.84 1.36
N LEU A 108 -5.52 -4.90 2.31
CA LEU A 108 -5.62 -5.28 3.72
C LEU A 108 -7.06 -5.56 4.14
N CYS A 109 -8.04 -4.85 3.56
CA CYS A 109 -9.45 -5.02 3.89
C CYS A 109 -10.19 -5.80 2.80
N LEU A 110 -10.42 -5.21 1.63
CA LEU A 110 -11.26 -5.76 0.57
C LEU A 110 -10.77 -7.13 0.11
N ASN A 111 -9.53 -7.25 -0.31
CA ASN A 111 -8.96 -8.49 -0.83
C ASN A 111 -8.88 -9.59 0.25
N ASN A 112 -8.62 -9.20 1.51
CA ASN A 112 -8.63 -10.14 2.62
C ASN A 112 -10.06 -10.67 2.89
N LEU A 113 -11.08 -9.80 2.84
CA LEU A 113 -12.49 -10.20 2.93
C LEU A 113 -12.89 -11.07 1.73
N LEU A 114 -12.46 -10.72 0.52
CA LEU A 114 -12.73 -11.52 -0.68
C LEU A 114 -12.30 -12.99 -0.52
N ARG A 115 -11.16 -13.22 0.14
CA ARG A 115 -10.61 -14.57 0.33
C ARG A 115 -11.19 -15.33 1.51
N ASN A 116 -11.63 -14.65 2.56
CA ASN A 116 -11.93 -15.28 3.85
C ASN A 116 -13.37 -15.09 4.32
N ALA A 117 -14.12 -14.15 3.75
CA ALA A 117 -15.50 -13.91 4.12
C ALA A 117 -16.43 -15.00 3.59
N SER A 118 -17.55 -15.24 4.28
CA SER A 118 -18.63 -16.07 3.76
C SER A 118 -19.29 -15.41 2.55
N ALA A 119 -19.99 -16.18 1.72
CA ALA A 119 -20.73 -15.64 0.57
C ALA A 119 -21.77 -14.56 0.97
N ALA A 120 -22.35 -14.67 2.17
CA ALA A 120 -23.27 -13.66 2.71
C ALA A 120 -22.55 -12.36 3.05
N GLN A 121 -21.41 -12.45 3.76
CA GLN A 121 -20.57 -11.29 4.10
C GLN A 121 -20.00 -10.63 2.84
N ALA A 122 -19.52 -11.42 1.87
CA ALA A 122 -19.00 -10.88 0.60
C ALA A 122 -20.07 -10.07 -0.13
N ARG A 123 -21.30 -10.59 -0.28
CA ARG A 123 -22.42 -9.85 -0.89
C ARG A 123 -22.82 -8.60 -0.11
N GLN A 124 -22.69 -8.60 1.20
CA GLN A 124 -23.06 -7.47 2.04
C GLN A 124 -22.04 -6.33 1.97
N TYR A 125 -20.74 -6.64 2.01
CA TYR A 125 -19.70 -5.64 2.23
C TYR A 125 -18.89 -5.28 0.99
N LEU A 126 -18.58 -6.25 0.10
CA LEU A 126 -17.69 -5.99 -1.02
C LEU A 126 -18.21 -4.99 -2.05
N PRO A 127 -19.49 -4.97 -2.44
CA PRO A 127 -19.96 -4.01 -3.44
C PRO A 127 -19.76 -2.54 -3.03
N ALA A 128 -19.97 -2.20 -1.75
CA ALA A 128 -19.76 -0.85 -1.26
C ALA A 128 -18.28 -0.48 -1.17
N LEU A 129 -17.41 -1.44 -0.83
CA LEU A 129 -15.94 -1.26 -0.87
C LEU A 129 -15.45 -1.11 -2.31
N ILE A 130 -15.88 -1.95 -3.24
CA ILE A 130 -15.49 -1.92 -4.66
C ILE A 130 -15.93 -0.62 -5.35
N SER A 131 -17.13 -0.14 -5.05
CA SER A 131 -17.58 1.15 -5.60
C SER A 131 -16.91 2.37 -4.96
N GLY A 132 -16.19 2.18 -3.86
CA GLY A 132 -15.59 3.27 -3.08
C GLY A 132 -16.60 4.07 -2.26
N ALA A 133 -17.85 3.61 -2.17
CA ALA A 133 -18.86 4.20 -1.27
C ALA A 133 -18.48 4.00 0.19
N HIS A 134 -17.81 2.88 0.50
CA HIS A 134 -17.23 2.61 1.81
C HIS A 134 -15.70 2.53 1.71
N VAL A 135 -15.02 3.02 2.74
CA VAL A 135 -13.57 2.91 2.90
C VAL A 135 -13.24 1.77 3.84
N GLY A 136 -12.29 0.90 3.42
CA GLY A 136 -11.83 -0.23 4.21
C GLY A 136 -10.54 0.05 4.99
N ALA A 137 -10.39 -0.57 6.16
CA ALA A 137 -9.18 -0.57 6.97
C ALA A 137 -8.90 -1.92 7.63
N LEU A 138 -7.66 -2.12 8.11
CA LEU A 138 -7.25 -3.30 8.88
C LEU A 138 -6.87 -2.90 10.30
N GLY A 139 -7.48 -3.51 11.32
CA GLY A 139 -7.18 -3.33 12.73
C GLY A 139 -6.39 -4.51 13.31
N LEU A 140 -5.05 -4.51 13.17
CA LEU A 140 -4.18 -5.56 13.69
C LEU A 140 -3.26 -5.04 14.81
N THR A 141 -2.39 -4.08 14.51
CA THR A 141 -1.36 -3.53 15.39
C THR A 141 -1.96 -2.85 16.62
N GLU A 142 -1.34 -3.05 17.79
CA GLU A 142 -1.74 -2.44 19.05
C GLU A 142 -0.60 -1.58 19.65
N PRO A 143 -0.89 -0.68 20.63
CA PRO A 143 0.14 0.13 21.27
C PRO A 143 1.31 -0.67 21.85
N GLY A 144 1.05 -1.87 22.37
CA GLY A 144 2.06 -2.78 22.92
C GLY A 144 2.48 -3.94 22.01
N ALA A 145 1.96 -4.02 20.76
CA ALA A 145 2.13 -5.18 19.89
C ALA A 145 2.27 -4.75 18.42
N GLY A 146 3.48 -4.32 18.01
CA GLY A 146 3.82 -3.98 16.63
C GLY A 146 4.39 -5.16 15.85
N SER A 147 5.69 -5.45 15.99
CA SER A 147 6.33 -6.58 15.31
C SER A 147 5.82 -7.94 15.78
N ASP A 148 5.47 -8.06 17.06
CA ASP A 148 4.81 -9.24 17.64
C ASP A 148 3.29 -9.02 17.74
N ALA A 149 2.66 -8.64 16.64
CA ALA A 149 1.25 -8.26 16.61
C ALA A 149 0.31 -9.40 17.02
N LEU A 150 0.67 -10.65 16.71
CA LEU A 150 -0.17 -11.83 17.00
C LEU A 150 0.09 -12.38 18.42
N GLY A 151 1.35 -12.49 18.82
CA GLY A 151 1.71 -13.04 20.14
C GLY A 151 1.29 -12.13 21.30
N SER A 152 1.59 -10.84 21.16
CA SER A 152 1.38 -9.83 22.22
C SER A 152 0.03 -9.10 22.13
N MET A 153 -0.90 -9.53 21.26
CA MET A 153 -2.24 -8.94 21.14
C MET A 153 -2.99 -8.97 22.48
N ARG A 154 -3.66 -7.87 22.83
CA ARG A 154 -4.45 -7.70 24.05
C ARG A 154 -5.93 -7.45 23.79
N THR A 155 -6.31 -6.96 22.63
CA THR A 155 -7.73 -6.81 22.26
C THR A 155 -8.43 -8.15 22.36
N THR A 156 -9.57 -8.18 23.06
CA THR A 156 -10.37 -9.38 23.29
C THR A 156 -11.73 -9.27 22.63
N ALA A 157 -12.33 -10.41 22.36
CA ALA A 157 -13.72 -10.54 21.91
C ALA A 157 -14.43 -11.63 22.73
N ARG A 158 -15.45 -11.25 23.45
CA ARG A 158 -16.26 -12.15 24.29
C ARG A 158 -17.62 -12.40 23.64
N ARG A 159 -18.05 -13.66 23.59
CA ARG A 159 -19.38 -14.00 23.08
C ARG A 159 -20.46 -13.51 24.06
N ASP A 160 -21.52 -12.87 23.52
CA ASP A 160 -22.68 -12.41 24.27
C ASP A 160 -23.94 -12.59 23.41
N GLY A 161 -24.56 -13.77 23.54
CA GLY A 161 -25.73 -14.16 22.76
C GLY A 161 -25.42 -14.19 21.24
N ASP A 162 -26.12 -13.35 20.50
CA ASP A 162 -25.99 -13.18 19.04
C ASP A 162 -24.94 -12.13 18.64
N HIS A 163 -24.11 -11.65 19.59
CA HIS A 163 -23.07 -10.69 19.38
C HIS A 163 -21.71 -11.15 19.94
N TRP A 164 -20.66 -10.48 19.47
CA TRP A 164 -19.35 -10.42 20.08
C TRP A 164 -19.17 -9.04 20.71
N VAL A 165 -18.57 -8.99 21.89
CA VAL A 165 -18.23 -7.74 22.59
C VAL A 165 -16.72 -7.59 22.54
N LEU A 166 -16.25 -6.60 21.77
CA LEU A 166 -14.82 -6.32 21.60
C LEU A 166 -14.37 -5.26 22.60
N ASN A 167 -13.22 -5.51 23.23
CA ASN A 167 -12.55 -4.58 24.16
C ASN A 167 -11.05 -4.49 23.83
N GLY A 168 -10.53 -3.27 23.69
CA GLY A 168 -9.12 -3.02 23.40
C GLY A 168 -8.87 -1.80 22.52
N SER A 169 -7.66 -1.72 21.98
CA SER A 169 -7.29 -0.63 21.08
C SER A 169 -6.38 -1.11 19.94
N LYS A 170 -6.44 -0.42 18.81
CA LYS A 170 -5.57 -0.61 17.65
C LYS A 170 -4.85 0.68 17.32
N LEU A 171 -3.57 0.60 16.96
CA LEU A 171 -2.72 1.77 16.73
C LEU A 171 -2.10 1.73 15.34
N TYR A 172 -1.81 2.89 14.78
CA TYR A 172 -1.25 3.09 13.44
C TYR A 172 -2.16 2.59 12.32
N ILE A 173 -3.48 2.67 12.50
CA ILE A 173 -4.43 2.13 11.53
C ILE A 173 -4.63 3.11 10.38
N THR A 174 -4.06 2.76 9.22
CA THR A 174 -4.27 3.48 7.95
C THR A 174 -5.75 3.42 7.57
N ASN A 175 -6.29 4.53 7.10
CA ASN A 175 -7.70 4.79 6.85
C ASN A 175 -8.58 4.81 8.12
N GLY A 176 -8.06 4.52 9.31
CA GLY A 176 -8.85 4.43 10.55
C GLY A 176 -9.84 5.58 10.78
N PRO A 177 -9.46 6.87 10.58
CA PRO A 177 -10.37 7.99 10.77
C PRO A 177 -11.51 8.11 9.75
N VAL A 178 -11.40 7.45 8.61
CA VAL A 178 -12.32 7.57 7.47
C VAL A 178 -12.92 6.23 7.05
N ALA A 179 -12.59 5.15 7.76
CA ALA A 179 -13.08 3.82 7.45
C ALA A 179 -14.55 3.66 7.83
N ASP A 180 -15.33 3.05 6.93
CA ASP A 180 -16.69 2.58 7.19
C ASP A 180 -16.67 1.14 7.67
N VAL A 181 -15.77 0.32 7.11
CA VAL A 181 -15.65 -1.12 7.36
C VAL A 181 -14.20 -1.46 7.74
N LEU A 182 -14.03 -2.17 8.84
CA LEU A 182 -12.73 -2.60 9.31
C LEU A 182 -12.66 -4.12 9.46
N LEU A 183 -11.56 -4.73 9.00
CA LEU A 183 -11.21 -6.10 9.36
C LEU A 183 -10.37 -6.05 10.64
N VAL A 184 -10.92 -6.51 11.76
CA VAL A 184 -10.32 -6.38 13.10
C VAL A 184 -10.00 -7.76 13.68
N TYR A 185 -8.81 -7.89 14.28
CA TYR A 185 -8.37 -9.11 14.96
C TYR A 185 -8.43 -8.93 16.49
N ALA A 186 -9.01 -9.91 17.17
CA ALA A 186 -9.14 -9.93 18.64
C ALA A 186 -9.04 -11.36 19.18
N LYS A 187 -8.61 -11.51 20.43
CA LYS A 187 -8.55 -12.82 21.11
C LYS A 187 -9.95 -13.24 21.60
N THR A 188 -10.44 -14.33 21.05
CA THR A 188 -11.65 -15.03 21.54
C THR A 188 -11.31 -16.02 22.65
N SER A 189 -10.11 -16.61 22.59
CA SER A 189 -9.58 -17.55 23.59
C SER A 189 -8.20 -17.05 24.07
N PRO A 190 -8.11 -16.12 25.02
CA PRO A 190 -6.83 -15.53 25.46
C PRO A 190 -5.78 -16.56 25.91
N ASP A 191 -6.22 -17.63 26.56
CA ASP A 191 -5.34 -18.69 27.08
C ASP A 191 -4.63 -19.50 25.98
N LYS A 192 -5.13 -19.44 24.74
CA LYS A 192 -4.51 -20.11 23.58
C LYS A 192 -3.44 -19.24 22.90
N GLY A 193 -3.10 -18.06 23.44
CA GLY A 193 -2.14 -17.15 22.84
C GLY A 193 -2.55 -16.70 21.43
N ALA A 194 -1.65 -16.78 20.45
CA ALA A 194 -1.95 -16.44 19.05
C ALA A 194 -3.01 -17.37 18.43
N GLN A 195 -3.10 -18.62 18.85
CA GLN A 195 -4.09 -19.57 18.33
C GLN A 195 -5.52 -19.28 18.78
N GLY A 196 -5.71 -18.38 19.74
CA GLY A 196 -7.03 -17.93 20.19
C GLY A 196 -7.51 -16.62 19.54
N ILE A 197 -6.90 -16.22 18.42
CA ILE A 197 -7.28 -15.00 17.68
C ILE A 197 -8.37 -15.33 16.67
N SER A 198 -9.37 -14.45 16.59
CA SER A 198 -10.42 -14.45 15.56
C SER A 198 -10.42 -13.13 14.79
N ALA A 199 -11.02 -13.14 13.61
CA ALA A 199 -11.16 -11.98 12.73
C ALA A 199 -12.63 -11.55 12.65
N PHE A 200 -12.88 -10.24 12.63
CA PHE A 200 -14.23 -9.66 12.66
C PHE A 200 -14.36 -8.53 11.63
N ILE A 201 -15.51 -8.46 10.96
CA ILE A 201 -15.93 -7.26 10.24
C ILE A 201 -16.56 -6.32 11.27
N VAL A 202 -15.96 -5.14 11.44
CA VAL A 202 -16.46 -4.10 12.33
C VAL A 202 -16.86 -2.89 11.49
N GLU A 203 -18.09 -2.42 11.62
CA GLU A 203 -18.53 -1.16 11.03
C GLU A 203 -18.23 -0.02 12.00
N SER A 204 -17.79 1.12 11.47
CA SER A 204 -17.47 2.29 12.30
C SER A 204 -18.69 2.86 13.03
N ALA A 205 -19.89 2.52 12.58
CA ALA A 205 -21.16 2.89 13.21
C ALA A 205 -21.55 2.00 14.42
N PHE A 206 -20.82 0.90 14.69
CA PHE A 206 -21.18 0.02 15.81
C PHE A 206 -20.98 0.70 17.15
N PRO A 207 -21.95 0.57 18.07
CA PRO A 207 -21.80 1.10 19.43
C PRO A 207 -20.52 0.57 20.10
N GLY A 208 -19.78 1.46 20.76
CA GLY A 208 -18.53 1.12 21.43
C GLY A 208 -17.29 1.23 20.55
N PHE A 209 -17.41 1.44 19.23
CA PHE A 209 -16.29 1.81 18.37
C PHE A 209 -16.07 3.33 18.39
N ARG A 210 -14.82 3.76 18.44
CA ARG A 210 -14.46 5.18 18.24
C ARG A 210 -13.02 5.33 17.74
N VAL A 211 -12.79 6.40 17.00
CA VAL A 211 -11.46 6.93 16.70
C VAL A 211 -10.99 7.72 17.93
N ALA A 212 -9.93 7.24 18.59
CA ALA A 212 -9.41 7.90 19.79
C ALA A 212 -8.63 9.16 19.45
N GLN A 213 -7.74 9.05 18.45
CA GLN A 213 -6.98 10.19 17.95
C GLN A 213 -6.49 9.94 16.52
N LYS A 214 -6.47 10.99 15.72
CA LYS A 214 -5.73 11.03 14.45
C LYS A 214 -4.26 11.27 14.75
N LEU A 215 -3.38 10.52 14.08
CA LEU A 215 -1.93 10.62 14.27
C LEU A 215 -1.32 11.56 13.22
N VAL A 216 -0.57 12.55 13.67
CA VAL A 216 0.25 13.42 12.82
C VAL A 216 1.50 12.66 12.42
N LYS A 217 1.82 12.65 11.11
CA LYS A 217 2.91 11.83 10.56
C LYS A 217 3.98 12.70 9.88
N MET A 218 5.19 12.19 9.82
CA MET A 218 6.31 12.79 9.08
C MET A 218 6.02 12.86 7.57
N GLY A 219 5.47 11.81 6.99
CA GLY A 219 5.13 11.67 5.58
C GLY A 219 3.81 10.94 5.36
N PHE A 220 3.42 10.70 4.10
CA PHE A 220 2.10 10.15 3.73
C PHE A 220 0.96 10.91 4.43
N ARG A 221 1.10 12.22 4.59
CA ARG A 221 0.30 13.03 5.52
C ARG A 221 -1.19 13.04 5.17
N GLY A 222 -1.53 13.03 3.90
CA GLY A 222 -2.93 12.93 3.44
C GLY A 222 -3.56 11.55 3.61
N SER A 223 -2.77 10.50 3.81
CA SER A 223 -3.27 9.17 4.18
C SER A 223 -3.60 9.18 5.67
N GLN A 224 -4.88 9.12 6.03
CA GLN A 224 -5.32 9.24 7.41
C GLN A 224 -4.90 8.02 8.24
N THR A 225 -4.41 8.24 9.44
CA THR A 225 -3.94 7.17 10.34
C THR A 225 -4.38 7.49 11.77
N ALA A 226 -4.85 6.49 12.51
CA ALA A 226 -5.41 6.70 13.85
C ALA A 226 -5.04 5.62 14.85
N GLU A 227 -5.34 5.96 16.12
CA GLU A 227 -5.65 5.03 17.18
C GLU A 227 -7.16 4.78 17.23
N LEU A 228 -7.56 3.52 17.28
CA LEU A 228 -8.94 3.06 17.39
C LEU A 228 -9.16 2.42 18.75
N VAL A 229 -10.34 2.63 19.34
CA VAL A 229 -10.73 2.04 20.62
C VAL A 229 -12.05 1.30 20.47
N PHE A 230 -12.10 0.12 21.06
CA PHE A 230 -13.25 -0.73 21.22
C PHE A 230 -13.57 -0.80 22.72
N ASP A 231 -14.71 -0.28 23.12
CA ASP A 231 -15.15 -0.21 24.52
C ASP A 231 -16.57 -0.80 24.61
N GLU A 232 -16.66 -2.05 25.04
CA GLU A 232 -17.88 -2.84 24.94
C GLU A 232 -18.50 -2.80 23.52
N CYS A 233 -17.63 -2.84 22.48
CA CYS A 233 -18.07 -2.71 21.10
C CYS A 233 -18.84 -3.95 20.66
N ARG A 234 -20.13 -3.79 20.36
CA ARG A 234 -21.04 -4.87 19.99
C ARG A 234 -21.01 -5.14 18.49
N VAL A 235 -20.48 -6.30 18.14
CA VAL A 235 -20.33 -6.77 16.76
C VAL A 235 -21.27 -7.98 16.56
N PRO A 236 -22.15 -7.99 15.55
CA PRO A 236 -23.03 -9.13 15.28
C PRO A 236 -22.23 -10.43 15.13
N ALA A 237 -22.76 -11.54 15.61
CA ALA A 237 -22.11 -12.85 15.49
C ALA A 237 -21.82 -13.25 14.05
N ALA A 238 -22.69 -12.84 13.12
CA ALA A 238 -22.53 -13.07 11.69
C ALA A 238 -21.32 -12.35 11.06
N ASN A 239 -20.69 -11.41 11.80
CA ASN A 239 -19.51 -10.66 11.34
C ASN A 239 -18.18 -11.34 11.71
N LEU A 240 -18.19 -12.52 12.32
CA LEU A 240 -17.01 -13.36 12.46
C LEU A 240 -16.55 -13.82 11.07
N VAL A 241 -15.32 -13.51 10.70
CA VAL A 241 -14.71 -13.91 9.41
C VAL A 241 -14.00 -15.25 9.55
N GLY A 242 -14.40 -16.22 8.75
CA GLY A 242 -13.92 -17.60 8.86
C GLY A 242 -14.48 -18.28 10.11
N GLU A 243 -13.61 -18.93 10.87
CA GLU A 243 -13.96 -19.70 12.08
C GLU A 243 -13.39 -19.03 13.33
N GLU A 244 -14.03 -19.26 14.48
CA GLU A 244 -13.52 -18.84 15.79
C GLU A 244 -12.15 -19.48 16.05
N ASP A 245 -11.23 -18.70 16.64
CA ASP A 245 -9.84 -19.09 16.92
C ASP A 245 -9.00 -19.40 15.65
N ARG A 246 -9.45 -18.95 14.46
CA ARG A 246 -8.73 -19.14 13.19
C ARG A 246 -8.28 -17.81 12.53
N GLY A 247 -8.31 -16.71 13.27
CA GLY A 247 -7.91 -15.39 12.76
C GLY A 247 -6.46 -15.34 12.27
N VAL A 248 -5.55 -16.16 12.83
CA VAL A 248 -4.17 -16.28 12.31
C VAL A 248 -4.16 -16.76 10.86
N ARG A 249 -5.02 -17.71 10.50
CA ARG A 249 -5.14 -18.18 9.10
C ARG A 249 -5.62 -17.04 8.19
N VAL A 250 -6.56 -16.24 8.65
CA VAL A 250 -7.10 -15.08 7.91
C VAL A 250 -6.00 -14.05 7.66
N VAL A 251 -5.26 -13.63 8.68
CA VAL A 251 -4.19 -12.64 8.51
C VAL A 251 -3.04 -13.18 7.64
N MET A 252 -2.62 -14.44 7.85
CA MET A 252 -1.51 -15.03 7.10
C MET A 252 -1.82 -15.20 5.61
N SER A 253 -3.08 -15.45 5.23
CA SER A 253 -3.51 -15.52 3.84
C SER A 253 -3.31 -14.20 3.08
N GLY A 254 -3.21 -13.08 3.78
CA GLY A 254 -3.04 -11.72 3.21
C GLY A 254 -1.62 -11.19 3.27
N LEU A 255 -0.81 -11.60 4.24
CA LEU A 255 0.49 -10.96 4.52
C LEU A 255 1.49 -11.02 3.37
N ASP A 256 1.54 -12.12 2.63
CA ASP A 256 2.48 -12.25 1.51
C ASP A 256 2.02 -11.41 0.31
N LEU A 257 0.71 -11.32 0.07
CA LEU A 257 0.14 -10.44 -0.94
C LEU A 257 0.32 -8.96 -0.56
N GLU A 258 0.12 -8.61 0.72
CA GLU A 258 0.41 -7.28 1.23
C GLU A 258 1.86 -6.87 0.96
N ARG A 259 2.82 -7.75 1.30
CA ARG A 259 4.24 -7.48 1.05
C ARG A 259 4.53 -7.35 -0.44
N ALA A 260 3.99 -8.25 -1.28
CA ALA A 260 4.13 -8.15 -2.73
C ALA A 260 3.65 -6.79 -3.26
N MET A 261 2.58 -6.22 -2.66
CA MET A 261 1.99 -4.96 -3.09
C MET A 261 2.67 -3.71 -2.54
N VAL A 262 3.55 -3.79 -1.54
CA VAL A 262 4.34 -2.62 -1.10
C VAL A 262 5.44 -2.25 -2.11
N ALA A 263 6.04 -3.22 -2.79
CA ALA A 263 7.11 -2.97 -3.75
C ALA A 263 6.69 -2.11 -4.96
N PRO A 264 5.51 -2.30 -5.60
CA PRO A 264 5.00 -1.39 -6.63
C PRO A 264 4.84 0.07 -6.18
N LEU A 265 4.39 0.28 -4.93
CA LEU A 265 4.32 1.62 -4.35
C LEU A 265 5.71 2.27 -4.28
N CYS A 266 6.73 1.51 -3.81
CA CYS A 266 8.11 1.97 -3.81
C CYS A 266 8.60 2.32 -5.22
N LEU A 267 8.31 1.46 -6.21
CA LEU A 267 8.69 1.67 -7.60
C LEU A 267 8.10 2.96 -8.17
N GLY A 268 6.79 3.19 -8.00
CA GLY A 268 6.14 4.41 -8.49
C GLY A 268 6.75 5.68 -7.89
N ILE A 269 7.03 5.68 -6.58
CA ILE A 269 7.70 6.81 -5.92
C ILE A 269 9.12 7.00 -6.46
N ALA A 270 9.89 5.93 -6.67
CA ALA A 270 11.25 5.98 -7.20
C ALA A 270 11.29 6.54 -8.64
N GLU A 271 10.36 6.12 -9.49
CA GLU A 271 10.19 6.64 -10.85
C GLU A 271 9.89 8.14 -10.85
N ARG A 272 9.01 8.58 -9.94
CA ARG A 272 8.68 10.00 -9.82
C ARG A 272 9.89 10.81 -9.35
N ALA A 273 10.61 10.32 -8.37
CA ALA A 273 11.82 10.98 -7.86
C ALA A 273 12.87 11.15 -8.95
N LEU A 274 13.10 10.12 -9.76
CA LEU A 274 14.03 10.19 -10.89
C LEU A 274 13.54 11.20 -11.94
N ALA A 275 12.26 11.18 -12.32
CA ALA A 275 11.69 12.08 -13.32
C ALA A 275 11.81 13.56 -12.90
N VAL A 276 11.46 13.89 -11.65
CA VAL A 276 11.55 15.25 -11.09
C VAL A 276 13.02 15.70 -11.00
N SER A 277 13.95 14.80 -10.64
CA SER A 277 15.37 15.11 -10.57
C SER A 277 16.00 15.37 -11.94
N LEU A 278 15.58 14.61 -12.96
CA LEU A 278 16.01 14.84 -14.36
C LEU A 278 15.54 16.20 -14.88
N GLU A 279 14.28 16.55 -14.63
CA GLU A 279 13.72 17.85 -15.01
C GLU A 279 14.45 19.00 -14.32
N TYR A 280 14.64 18.88 -12.99
CA TYR A 280 15.35 19.87 -12.22
C TYR A 280 16.82 20.04 -12.70
N ALA A 281 17.52 18.94 -12.93
CA ALA A 281 18.90 18.99 -13.39
C ALA A 281 19.08 19.68 -14.76
N ARG A 282 18.10 19.49 -15.66
CA ARG A 282 18.10 20.14 -17.00
C ARG A 282 17.78 21.64 -16.96
N THR A 283 16.99 22.08 -15.99
CA THR A 283 16.48 23.45 -15.92
C THR A 283 17.28 24.34 -14.97
N ARG A 284 17.76 23.77 -13.84
CA ARG A 284 18.56 24.51 -12.84
C ARG A 284 19.94 24.80 -13.37
N LYS A 285 20.35 26.08 -13.31
CA LYS A 285 21.68 26.53 -13.76
C LYS A 285 22.56 26.94 -12.56
N GLN A 286 23.81 26.55 -12.58
CA GLN A 286 24.90 27.05 -11.74
C GLN A 286 26.17 27.14 -12.56
N PHE A 287 27.05 28.05 -12.21
CA PHE A 287 28.30 28.30 -12.95
C PHE A 287 28.07 28.51 -14.46
N GLY A 288 26.97 29.20 -14.81
CA GLY A 288 26.61 29.56 -16.18
C GLY A 288 25.96 28.45 -17.04
N GLN A 289 25.74 27.24 -16.52
CA GLN A 289 25.22 26.11 -17.28
C GLN A 289 24.20 25.27 -16.47
N PRO A 290 23.38 24.41 -17.13
CA PRO A 290 22.54 23.44 -16.42
C PRO A 290 23.38 22.52 -15.53
N ILE A 291 22.85 22.18 -14.35
CA ILE A 291 23.59 21.29 -13.45
C ILE A 291 23.71 19.85 -14.00
N ALA A 292 22.87 19.47 -14.96
CA ALA A 292 23.00 18.21 -15.69
C ALA A 292 24.34 18.06 -16.44
N ASN A 293 25.06 19.14 -16.70
CA ASN A 293 26.37 19.10 -17.36
C ASN A 293 27.53 18.75 -16.40
N PHE A 294 27.29 18.68 -15.10
CA PHE A 294 28.32 18.31 -14.12
C PHE A 294 28.36 16.81 -13.91
N GLN A 295 29.53 16.19 -14.00
CA GLN A 295 29.72 14.74 -13.89
C GLN A 295 29.21 14.17 -12.56
N MET A 296 29.32 14.91 -11.46
CA MET A 296 28.81 14.47 -10.14
C MET A 296 27.26 14.38 -10.11
N ILE A 297 26.57 15.21 -10.87
CA ILE A 297 25.11 15.13 -11.04
C ILE A 297 24.76 13.97 -11.96
N GLN A 298 25.49 13.80 -13.06
CA GLN A 298 25.31 12.69 -14.00
C GLN A 298 25.49 11.33 -13.31
N SER A 299 26.50 11.21 -12.43
CA SER A 299 26.73 10.00 -11.63
C SER A 299 25.52 9.67 -10.75
N LYS A 300 25.00 10.66 -10.00
CA LYS A 300 23.78 10.44 -9.17
C LYS A 300 22.57 10.02 -10.00
N LEU A 301 22.33 10.66 -11.13
CA LEU A 301 21.21 10.30 -12.02
C LEU A 301 21.36 8.89 -12.60
N ALA A 302 22.59 8.47 -12.94
CA ALA A 302 22.88 7.12 -13.38
C ALA A 302 22.65 6.09 -12.28
N ASP A 303 23.09 6.36 -11.05
CA ASP A 303 22.86 5.50 -9.89
C ASP A 303 21.37 5.39 -9.55
N MET A 304 20.62 6.50 -9.59
CA MET A 304 19.17 6.50 -9.41
C MET A 304 18.49 5.63 -10.47
N TYR A 305 18.87 5.76 -11.74
CA TYR A 305 18.30 4.96 -12.84
C TYR A 305 18.52 3.46 -12.60
N VAL A 306 19.74 3.04 -12.30
CA VAL A 306 20.08 1.63 -12.05
C VAL A 306 19.25 1.07 -10.88
N ARG A 307 19.09 1.84 -9.80
CA ARG A 307 18.29 1.46 -8.63
C ARG A 307 16.80 1.33 -8.97
N VAL A 308 16.25 2.27 -9.75
CA VAL A 308 14.85 2.21 -10.20
C VAL A 308 14.60 0.95 -11.03
N GLU A 309 15.50 0.64 -11.99
CA GLU A 309 15.35 -0.57 -12.81
C GLU A 309 15.50 -1.86 -11.98
N ALA A 310 16.39 -1.89 -10.99
CA ALA A 310 16.53 -3.04 -10.10
C ALA A 310 15.27 -3.26 -9.24
N ILE A 311 14.65 -2.18 -8.72
CA ILE A 311 13.35 -2.26 -8.02
C ILE A 311 12.28 -2.80 -8.99
N ARG A 312 12.21 -2.30 -10.23
CA ARG A 312 11.22 -2.70 -11.24
C ARG A 312 11.28 -4.19 -11.53
N VAL A 313 12.45 -4.70 -11.88
CA VAL A 313 12.66 -6.12 -12.24
C VAL A 313 12.25 -7.03 -11.07
N PHE A 314 12.73 -6.72 -9.87
CA PHE A 314 12.44 -7.54 -8.70
C PHE A 314 10.95 -7.46 -8.32
N THR A 315 10.34 -6.28 -8.40
CA THR A 315 8.91 -6.07 -8.14
C THR A 315 8.05 -6.90 -9.10
N TYR A 316 8.31 -6.81 -10.41
CA TYR A 316 7.50 -7.51 -11.40
C TYR A 316 7.64 -9.03 -11.29
N GLN A 317 8.86 -9.53 -11.07
CA GLN A 317 9.08 -10.95 -10.82
C GLN A 317 8.32 -11.43 -9.57
N THR A 318 8.35 -10.66 -8.49
CA THR A 318 7.63 -10.99 -7.26
C THR A 318 6.12 -11.00 -7.45
N LEU A 319 5.57 -10.00 -8.14
CA LEU A 319 4.13 -9.95 -8.43
C LEU A 319 3.66 -11.12 -9.28
N ARG A 320 4.42 -11.52 -10.30
CA ARG A 320 4.10 -12.70 -11.13
C ARG A 320 4.11 -13.98 -10.28
N ALA A 321 5.12 -14.17 -9.44
CA ALA A 321 5.18 -15.32 -8.54
C ALA A 321 4.07 -15.32 -7.48
N ALA A 322 3.65 -14.14 -7.01
CA ALA A 322 2.57 -14.01 -6.02
C ALA A 322 1.18 -14.16 -6.64
N ASN A 323 1.05 -13.98 -7.96
CA ASN A 323 -0.22 -14.12 -8.68
C ASN A 323 -0.77 -15.54 -8.61
N ASP A 324 0.12 -16.53 -8.54
CA ASP A 324 -0.22 -17.95 -8.49
C ASP A 324 -0.48 -18.46 -7.04
N LEU A 325 -0.49 -17.57 -6.06
CA LEU A 325 -0.67 -17.95 -4.66
C LEU A 325 -2.12 -18.37 -4.40
N GLU A 326 -2.33 -19.64 -4.10
CA GLU A 326 -3.65 -20.17 -3.72
C GLU A 326 -4.19 -19.55 -2.43
N ILE A 327 -5.51 -19.50 -2.29
CA ILE A 327 -6.19 -19.04 -1.07
C ILE A 327 -5.80 -19.95 0.10
N GLY A 328 -5.22 -19.36 1.13
CA GLY A 328 -4.73 -20.06 2.31
C GLY A 328 -3.29 -20.58 2.18
N GLY A 329 -2.65 -20.46 1.02
CA GLY A 329 -1.20 -20.59 0.84
C GLY A 329 -0.54 -19.29 1.28
N GLY A 330 0.56 -19.34 1.99
CA GLY A 330 1.29 -18.14 2.43
C GLY A 330 1.80 -18.28 3.87
N GLY A 331 2.64 -17.34 4.27
CA GLY A 331 3.29 -17.32 5.57
C GLY A 331 4.41 -18.35 5.72
N ARG A 332 4.77 -19.09 4.66
CA ARG A 332 5.90 -20.06 4.63
C ARG A 332 6.38 -20.29 3.20
N GLY A 333 7.63 -20.78 3.10
CA GLY A 333 8.23 -21.22 1.84
C GLY A 333 8.70 -20.09 0.93
N GLY A 334 8.99 -20.44 -0.34
CA GLY A 334 9.66 -19.56 -1.30
C GLY A 334 8.94 -18.24 -1.56
N ILE A 335 7.60 -18.24 -1.61
CA ILE A 335 6.84 -17.00 -1.83
C ILE A 335 6.91 -16.06 -0.62
N HIS A 336 6.86 -16.59 0.60
CA HIS A 336 7.01 -15.83 1.83
C HIS A 336 8.39 -15.16 1.91
N GLN A 337 9.43 -15.90 1.54
CA GLN A 337 10.80 -15.40 1.43
C GLN A 337 10.92 -14.33 0.34
N LEU A 338 10.39 -14.59 -0.86
CA LEU A 338 10.49 -13.71 -2.03
C LEU A 338 9.81 -12.36 -1.78
N THR A 339 8.59 -12.37 -1.25
CA THR A 339 7.82 -11.15 -0.98
C THR A 339 8.47 -10.31 0.13
N ALA A 340 9.01 -10.95 1.19
CA ALA A 340 9.78 -10.25 2.21
C ALA A 340 11.07 -9.64 1.65
N ALA A 341 11.78 -10.34 0.76
CA ALA A 341 13.00 -9.86 0.12
C ALA A 341 12.70 -8.68 -0.83
N SER A 342 11.67 -8.79 -1.64
CA SER A 342 11.28 -7.75 -2.60
C SER A 342 10.94 -6.42 -1.89
N VAL A 343 10.09 -6.45 -0.87
CA VAL A 343 9.73 -5.22 -0.16
C VAL A 343 10.91 -4.65 0.63
N MET A 344 11.76 -5.50 1.22
CA MET A 344 12.97 -5.04 1.90
C MET A 344 13.89 -4.32 0.92
N PHE A 345 14.19 -4.94 -0.21
CA PHE A 345 15.05 -4.36 -1.25
C PHE A 345 14.46 -3.06 -1.80
N ALA A 346 13.17 -3.05 -2.13
CA ALA A 346 12.51 -1.88 -2.72
C ALA A 346 12.52 -0.68 -1.76
N ALA A 347 12.23 -0.88 -0.46
CA ALA A 347 12.23 0.19 0.53
C ALA A 347 13.61 0.76 0.80
N ASP A 348 14.61 -0.11 1.02
CA ASP A 348 16.00 0.31 1.28
C ASP A 348 16.60 1.04 0.06
N THR A 349 16.32 0.54 -1.15
CA THR A 349 16.80 1.14 -2.41
C THR A 349 16.11 2.47 -2.71
N LEU A 350 14.79 2.57 -2.47
CA LEU A 350 14.04 3.82 -2.61
C LEU A 350 14.61 4.92 -1.71
N ASN A 351 15.04 4.59 -0.48
CA ASN A 351 15.67 5.54 0.42
C ASN A 351 16.91 6.16 -0.23
N GLN A 352 17.78 5.35 -0.87
CA GLN A 352 18.96 5.83 -1.58
C GLN A 352 18.61 6.69 -2.80
N VAL A 353 17.55 6.31 -3.56
CA VAL A 353 17.07 7.11 -4.70
C VAL A 353 16.61 8.49 -4.24
N LEU A 354 15.88 8.57 -3.15
CA LEU A 354 15.34 9.84 -2.65
C LEU A 354 16.39 10.70 -1.94
N ASP A 355 17.39 10.10 -1.31
CA ASP A 355 18.54 10.83 -0.77
C ASP A 355 19.30 11.55 -1.89
N ASP A 356 19.63 10.83 -2.98
CA ASP A 356 20.25 11.42 -4.17
C ASP A 356 19.36 12.49 -4.81
N ALA A 357 18.06 12.27 -4.87
CA ALA A 357 17.10 13.25 -5.41
C ALA A 357 17.09 14.55 -4.60
N VAL A 358 17.02 14.49 -3.27
CA VAL A 358 17.09 15.67 -2.39
C VAL A 358 18.44 16.36 -2.58
N GLN A 359 19.55 15.61 -2.66
CA GLN A 359 20.88 16.16 -2.85
C GLN A 359 21.02 16.89 -4.20
N ILE A 360 20.46 16.35 -5.30
CA ILE A 360 20.43 17.00 -6.61
C ILE A 360 19.67 18.35 -6.56
N HIS A 361 18.58 18.40 -5.81
CA HIS A 361 17.80 19.63 -5.64
C HIS A 361 18.49 20.64 -4.71
N GLY A 362 19.47 20.23 -3.90
CA GLY A 362 20.16 21.10 -2.95
C GLY A 362 19.21 21.75 -1.96
N GLY A 363 19.35 23.04 -1.71
CA GLY A 363 18.47 23.77 -0.80
C GLY A 363 16.98 23.67 -1.14
N ALA A 364 16.63 23.60 -2.42
CA ALA A 364 15.24 23.40 -2.83
C ALA A 364 14.70 22.04 -2.37
N GLY A 365 15.52 20.97 -2.35
CA GLY A 365 15.11 19.65 -1.85
C GLY A 365 14.79 19.63 -0.35
N TYR A 366 15.31 20.59 0.40
CA TYR A 366 15.09 20.71 1.85
C TYR A 366 13.86 21.55 2.22
N ILE A 367 13.31 22.30 1.26
CA ILE A 367 12.15 23.16 1.48
C ILE A 367 10.85 22.37 1.42
N TRP A 368 9.94 22.64 2.37
CA TRP A 368 8.66 21.93 2.55
C TRP A 368 7.78 21.92 1.31
N GLU A 369 7.75 23.02 0.56
CA GLU A 369 6.87 23.22 -0.60
C GLU A 369 7.22 22.36 -1.82
N THR A 370 8.41 21.74 -1.83
CA THR A 370 8.86 20.95 -2.99
C THR A 370 8.33 19.51 -2.96
N GLU A 371 8.06 19.01 -4.13
CA GLU A 371 7.59 17.63 -4.27
C GLU A 371 8.60 16.61 -3.73
N ILE A 372 9.88 16.83 -4.02
CA ILE A 372 10.93 15.89 -3.60
C ILE A 372 11.06 15.79 -2.08
N ASN A 373 10.87 16.90 -1.36
CA ASN A 373 10.82 16.90 0.11
C ASN A 373 9.65 16.04 0.61
N ARG A 374 8.46 16.19 0.02
CA ARG A 374 7.27 15.42 0.36
C ARG A 374 7.48 13.93 0.14
N LEU A 375 8.10 13.53 -0.96
CA LEU A 375 8.44 12.13 -1.25
C LEU A 375 9.44 11.60 -0.22
N TYR A 376 10.52 12.33 0.05
CA TYR A 376 11.58 11.92 0.99
C TYR A 376 11.06 11.69 2.41
N ARG A 377 10.21 12.57 2.92
CA ARG A 377 9.61 12.41 4.26
C ARG A 377 8.75 11.16 4.40
N SER A 378 8.24 10.63 3.30
CA SER A 378 7.29 9.50 3.31
C SER A 378 7.97 8.13 3.36
N ILE A 379 9.17 8.00 2.84
CA ILE A 379 9.78 6.67 2.59
C ILE A 379 10.05 5.84 3.85
N LYS A 380 10.35 6.49 4.97
CA LYS A 380 10.68 5.75 6.20
C LYS A 380 9.58 4.81 6.68
N LEU A 381 8.32 5.12 6.38
CA LEU A 381 7.21 4.22 6.66
C LEU A 381 7.36 2.87 5.96
N LEU A 382 7.90 2.84 4.73
CA LEU A 382 8.00 1.62 3.92
C LEU A 382 9.06 0.64 4.43
N GLU A 383 10.01 1.11 5.23
CA GLU A 383 10.96 0.26 5.98
C GLU A 383 10.36 -0.30 7.29
N ILE A 384 9.29 0.34 7.79
CA ILE A 384 8.67 0.01 9.09
C ILE A 384 7.38 -0.81 8.91
N GLY A 385 6.52 -0.41 7.96
CA GLY A 385 5.21 -1.01 7.72
C GLY A 385 5.27 -2.38 7.07
N ALA A 386 4.20 -3.17 7.17
CA ALA A 386 4.14 -4.56 6.64
C ALA A 386 5.26 -5.49 7.19
N GLY A 387 5.68 -5.26 8.43
CA GLY A 387 6.86 -5.84 9.09
C GLY A 387 8.11 -5.00 8.83
N THR A 388 8.87 -4.71 9.89
CA THR A 388 10.11 -3.92 9.79
C THR A 388 11.15 -4.63 8.93
N THR A 389 12.14 -3.88 8.44
CA THR A 389 13.30 -4.45 7.72
C THR A 389 13.95 -5.60 8.50
N GLU A 390 14.02 -5.52 9.84
CA GLU A 390 14.56 -6.57 10.71
C GLU A 390 13.67 -7.82 10.70
N VAL A 391 12.34 -7.66 10.78
CA VAL A 391 11.38 -8.78 10.69
C VAL A 391 11.47 -9.46 9.32
N ARG A 392 11.60 -8.69 8.24
CA ARG A 392 11.80 -9.23 6.89
C ARG A 392 13.09 -10.05 6.79
N LYS A 393 14.20 -9.56 7.38
CA LYS A 393 15.46 -10.31 7.46
C LYS A 393 15.32 -11.63 8.22
N ILE A 394 14.57 -11.63 9.33
CA ILE A 394 14.28 -12.87 10.10
C ILE A 394 13.47 -13.85 9.25
N ILE A 395 12.47 -13.38 8.50
CA ILE A 395 11.67 -14.22 7.60
C ILE A 395 12.58 -14.85 6.53
N ILE A 396 13.36 -14.05 5.83
CA ILE A 396 14.25 -14.49 4.76
C ILE A 396 15.24 -15.53 5.28
N ALA A 397 15.94 -15.22 6.38
CA ALA A 397 16.91 -16.13 6.98
C ALA A 397 16.24 -17.41 7.50
N GLY A 398 15.05 -17.31 8.10
CA GLY A 398 14.29 -18.44 8.57
C GLY A 398 13.90 -19.42 7.47
N GLU A 399 13.48 -18.93 6.31
CA GLU A 399 13.16 -19.78 5.16
C GLU A 399 14.41 -20.38 4.51
N LEU A 400 15.50 -19.61 4.37
CA LEU A 400 16.80 -20.11 3.87
C LEU A 400 17.39 -21.25 4.72
N LEU A 401 17.21 -21.19 6.04
CA LEU A 401 17.76 -22.18 6.97
C LEU A 401 16.88 -23.43 7.13
N ARG A 402 15.64 -23.41 6.64
CA ARG A 402 14.74 -24.58 6.66
C ARG A 402 14.91 -25.49 5.44
N GLY A 403 15.38 -24.93 4.33
CA GLY A 403 15.51 -25.56 3.02
C GLY A 403 16.61 -26.48 2.87
#